data_a04da825fe58d92a1a4745ccd2d49148
#
_entry.id   a04da825fe58d92a1a4745ccd2d49148
#
_cell.length_a   1.000
_cell.length_b   1.000
_cell.length_c   1.000
_cell.angle_alpha   90.00
_cell.angle_beta   90.00
_cell.angle_gamma   90.00
#
_symmetry.space_group_name_H-M   'P 1'
#
loop_
_entity.id
_entity.type
_entity.pdbx_description
1 polymer ?
#
loop_
_entity_poly.entity_id
_entity_poly.type
_entity_poly.pdbx_seq_one_letter_code
_entity_poly.pdbx_strand_id
1 'polypeptide(L)'
;LKNRTLEELINCFYTSKKRAAVLAQEDVTSLYAEMAPLIASNETNSYMKQVIKDGDSILAIAGAFDHLADMVLHGAKNIMAVDVNELQFPICWLKYWSFRFFTSCRDYMDFILDPTSKKMLDADIMKSVLDFAPDGVMKEFWKRVYERTSPIEIRRNYLYGEQKFIGSFESREMNYQYYRKDNFSKVKKELDSTCIYLQNSNIFDIDFCGNFDVVHLSNIHNFMSESFTSNKLKALHDKLKPGAKVIIYCMGMRKCWFDIAKKGGTILPMDDLNWEFMNEQIFISVQSQIVATMNIYRSMLELFNSVEVIEVKTSKGMVMYNTGTD
;
A
#
# COMPACT_ATOMS: atom_id res chain seq x y z
N LEU A 1 -15.76 -1.65 -12.10
CA LEU A 1 -15.89 -2.20 -10.75
C LEU A 1 -17.30 -1.90 -10.23
N LYS A 2 -17.95 -2.84 -9.57
CA LYS A 2 -19.34 -2.72 -9.13
C LYS A 2 -19.39 -1.78 -7.92
N ASN A 3 -20.17 -0.69 -8.01
CA ASN A 3 -20.56 0.07 -6.81
C ASN A 3 -21.47 -0.83 -5.97
N ARG A 4 -20.90 -1.45 -4.94
CA ARG A 4 -21.65 -2.31 -4.00
C ARG A 4 -22.51 -1.46 -3.08
N THR A 5 -23.68 -1.98 -2.75
CA THR A 5 -24.46 -1.46 -1.63
C THR A 5 -23.73 -1.70 -0.31
N LEU A 6 -24.13 -0.99 0.75
CA LEU A 6 -23.55 -1.19 2.08
C LEU A 6 -23.68 -2.65 2.56
N GLU A 7 -24.82 -3.30 2.35
CA GLU A 7 -25.02 -4.71 2.74
C GLU A 7 -24.12 -5.66 1.92
N GLU A 8 -23.95 -5.43 0.63
CA GLU A 8 -23.05 -6.20 -0.20
C GLU A 8 -21.59 -6.03 0.27
N LEU A 9 -21.19 -4.81 0.64
CA LEU A 9 -19.86 -4.54 1.16
C LEU A 9 -19.60 -5.25 2.50
N ILE A 10 -20.59 -5.23 3.40
CA ILE A 10 -20.55 -5.93 4.69
C ILE A 10 -20.47 -7.46 4.47
N ASN A 11 -21.27 -7.99 3.55
CA ASN A 11 -21.24 -9.42 3.22
C ASN A 11 -19.87 -9.81 2.62
N CYS A 12 -19.30 -8.97 1.75
CA CYS A 12 -17.95 -9.18 1.24
C CYS A 12 -16.90 -9.19 2.35
N PHE A 13 -17.03 -8.32 3.35
CA PHE A 13 -16.12 -8.29 4.49
C PHE A 13 -16.13 -9.62 5.25
N TYR A 14 -17.30 -10.17 5.54
CA TYR A 14 -17.46 -11.45 6.26
C TYR A 14 -17.08 -12.68 5.42
N THR A 15 -17.16 -12.60 4.11
CA THR A 15 -16.81 -13.70 3.19
C THR A 15 -15.41 -13.56 2.57
N SER A 16 -14.69 -12.50 2.91
CA SER A 16 -13.37 -12.20 2.35
C SER A 16 -12.34 -13.31 2.66
N LYS A 17 -11.47 -13.58 1.69
CA LYS A 17 -10.50 -14.67 1.77
C LYS A 17 -9.19 -14.17 2.38
N LYS A 18 -8.58 -14.99 3.23
CA LYS A 18 -7.22 -14.71 3.70
C LYS A 18 -6.22 -14.83 2.55
N ARG A 19 -5.20 -13.99 2.55
CA ARG A 19 -4.18 -13.92 1.49
C ARG A 19 -3.56 -15.27 1.12
N ALA A 20 -3.30 -16.15 2.08
CA ALA A 20 -2.71 -17.47 1.82
C ALA A 20 -3.58 -18.35 0.89
N ALA A 21 -4.92 -18.23 0.98
CA ALA A 21 -5.84 -18.94 0.10
C ALA A 21 -5.89 -18.32 -1.32
N VAL A 22 -5.60 -17.03 -1.43
CA VAL A 22 -5.60 -16.30 -2.71
C VAL A 22 -4.33 -16.58 -3.51
N LEU A 23 -3.16 -16.56 -2.88
CA LEU A 23 -1.87 -16.75 -3.54
C LEU A 23 -1.65 -18.18 -4.08
N ALA A 24 -2.49 -19.13 -3.69
CA ALA A 24 -2.44 -20.51 -4.20
C ALA A 24 -3.18 -20.69 -5.54
N GLN A 25 -3.73 -19.62 -6.13
CA GLN A 25 -4.55 -19.67 -7.36
C GLN A 25 -3.88 -18.90 -8.51
N GLU A 26 -4.17 -19.29 -9.74
CA GLU A 26 -3.49 -18.74 -10.95
C GLU A 26 -3.90 -17.31 -11.33
N ASP A 27 -5.14 -16.88 -11.07
CA ASP A 27 -5.60 -15.51 -11.33
C ASP A 27 -5.58 -14.64 -10.07
N VAL A 28 -4.46 -14.02 -9.82
CA VAL A 28 -4.22 -13.24 -8.60
C VAL A 28 -4.94 -11.88 -8.62
N THR A 29 -5.17 -11.28 -9.79
CA THR A 29 -5.72 -9.92 -9.88
C THR A 29 -7.20 -9.87 -9.49
N SER A 30 -8.02 -10.78 -10.01
CA SER A 30 -9.45 -10.86 -9.65
C SER A 30 -9.63 -11.29 -8.19
N LEU A 31 -8.75 -12.13 -7.69
CA LEU A 31 -8.78 -12.66 -6.34
C LEU A 31 -8.33 -11.64 -5.28
N TYR A 32 -7.43 -10.72 -5.64
CA TYR A 32 -7.04 -9.62 -4.75
C TYR A 32 -8.23 -8.73 -4.38
N ALA A 33 -9.17 -8.53 -5.32
CA ALA A 33 -10.40 -7.78 -5.07
C ALA A 33 -11.34 -8.46 -4.04
N GLU A 34 -11.18 -9.76 -3.79
CA GLU A 34 -11.96 -10.55 -2.81
C GLU A 34 -11.20 -10.83 -1.50
N MET A 35 -9.98 -10.32 -1.38
CA MET A 35 -9.12 -10.56 -0.23
C MET A 35 -9.57 -9.78 1.01
N ALA A 36 -9.31 -10.32 2.19
CA ALA A 36 -9.45 -9.58 3.43
C ALA A 36 -8.59 -8.30 3.39
N PRO A 37 -9.12 -7.14 3.84
CA PRO A 37 -8.40 -5.88 3.76
C PRO A 37 -7.15 -5.88 4.63
N LEU A 38 -6.12 -5.19 4.16
CA LEU A 38 -4.89 -4.96 4.91
C LEU A 38 -5.10 -3.90 5.97
N ILE A 39 -4.77 -4.20 7.22
CA ILE A 39 -4.78 -3.19 8.30
C ILE A 39 -3.51 -2.32 8.32
N ALA A 40 -2.42 -2.81 7.73
CA ALA A 40 -1.17 -2.08 7.61
C ALA A 40 -0.43 -2.49 6.34
N SER A 41 0.29 -1.55 5.74
CA SER A 41 1.20 -1.83 4.64
C SER A 41 2.44 -2.57 5.16
N ASN A 42 3.01 -3.40 4.32
CA ASN A 42 4.29 -4.07 4.55
C ASN A 42 5.47 -3.35 3.87
N GLU A 43 5.24 -2.18 3.29
CA GLU A 43 6.22 -1.37 2.61
C GLU A 43 6.83 -0.34 3.55
N THR A 44 8.08 0.03 3.28
CA THR A 44 8.76 1.11 3.99
C THR A 44 8.73 2.38 3.17
N ASN A 45 8.34 3.48 3.79
CA ASN A 45 8.10 4.75 3.13
C ASN A 45 9.24 5.77 3.29
N SER A 46 10.39 5.36 3.82
CA SER A 46 11.52 6.27 4.10
C SER A 46 12.10 7.00 2.86
N TYR A 47 11.86 6.45 1.67
CA TYR A 47 12.26 7.03 0.39
C TYR A 47 11.38 8.22 -0.05
N MET A 48 10.15 8.33 0.44
CA MET A 48 9.17 9.32 -0.04
C MET A 48 9.68 10.75 0.03
N LYS A 49 10.45 11.09 1.06
CA LYS A 49 11.05 12.42 1.20
C LYS A 49 12.03 12.79 0.07
N GLN A 50 12.55 11.80 -0.68
CA GLN A 50 13.47 12.03 -1.80
C GLN A 50 12.71 12.24 -3.11
N VAL A 51 11.49 11.72 -3.18
CA VAL A 51 10.71 11.64 -4.42
C VAL A 51 9.56 12.63 -4.42
N ILE A 52 8.87 12.82 -3.30
CA ILE A 52 7.71 13.71 -3.16
C ILE A 52 8.19 15.12 -2.82
N LYS A 53 7.56 16.11 -3.45
CA LYS A 53 7.79 17.53 -3.23
C LYS A 53 6.54 18.19 -2.64
N ASP A 54 6.74 19.32 -1.99
CA ASP A 54 5.63 20.14 -1.48
C ASP A 54 4.72 20.60 -2.63
N GLY A 55 3.44 20.41 -2.47
CA GLY A 55 2.43 20.75 -3.48
C GLY A 55 2.11 19.64 -4.47
N ASP A 56 2.84 18.51 -4.49
CA ASP A 56 2.62 17.43 -5.46
C ASP A 56 1.18 16.91 -5.43
N SER A 57 0.66 16.64 -6.64
CA SER A 57 -0.56 15.86 -6.87
C SER A 57 -0.18 14.41 -7.17
N ILE A 58 -0.75 13.46 -6.43
CA ILE A 58 -0.33 12.07 -6.45
C ILE A 58 -1.50 11.16 -6.84
N LEU A 59 -1.25 10.23 -7.76
CA LEU A 59 -2.08 9.05 -7.99
C LEU A 59 -1.41 7.86 -7.30
N ALA A 60 -2.11 7.16 -6.41
CA ALA A 60 -1.51 6.08 -5.62
C ALA A 60 -2.45 4.88 -5.46
N ILE A 61 -1.88 3.70 -5.24
CA ILE A 61 -2.61 2.57 -4.65
C ILE A 61 -2.95 2.94 -3.20
N ALA A 62 -4.21 2.77 -2.79
CA ALA A 62 -4.67 3.17 -1.46
C ALA A 62 -3.99 2.36 -0.34
N GLY A 63 -3.80 1.06 -0.58
CA GLY A 63 -3.23 0.16 0.43
C GLY A 63 -3.96 0.30 1.76
N ALA A 64 -3.21 0.37 2.86
CA ALA A 64 -3.76 0.51 4.20
C ALA A 64 -3.69 1.93 4.78
N PHE A 65 -3.73 2.98 3.97
CA PHE A 65 -3.58 4.39 4.33
C PHE A 65 -2.15 4.82 4.74
N ASP A 66 -1.27 3.91 5.10
CA ASP A 66 0.05 4.25 5.64
C ASP A 66 0.90 5.06 4.65
N HIS A 67 0.88 4.70 3.36
CA HIS A 67 1.58 5.48 2.33
C HIS A 67 0.98 6.89 2.18
N LEU A 68 -0.35 7.02 2.26
CA LEU A 68 -1.02 8.31 2.10
C LEU A 68 -0.62 9.28 3.22
N ALA A 69 -0.52 8.78 4.47
CA ALA A 69 -0.07 9.57 5.60
C ALA A 69 1.37 10.07 5.42
N ASP A 70 2.28 9.21 4.91
CA ASP A 70 3.66 9.62 4.63
C ASP A 70 3.76 10.54 3.40
N MET A 71 2.89 10.39 2.39
CA MET A 71 2.78 11.35 1.29
C MET A 71 2.38 12.74 1.79
N VAL A 72 1.39 12.81 2.69
CA VAL A 72 0.97 14.06 3.35
C VAL A 72 2.13 14.66 4.16
N LEU A 73 2.86 13.84 4.92
CA LEU A 73 4.04 14.27 5.69
C LEU A 73 5.06 15.00 4.81
N HIS A 74 5.23 14.54 3.58
CA HIS A 74 6.21 15.09 2.63
C HIS A 74 5.65 16.14 1.67
N GLY A 75 4.43 16.61 1.94
CA GLY A 75 3.89 17.82 1.31
C GLY A 75 2.90 17.59 0.17
N ALA A 76 2.48 16.36 -0.09
CA ALA A 76 1.40 16.10 -1.05
C ALA A 76 0.13 16.88 -0.67
N LYS A 77 -0.51 17.52 -1.65
CA LYS A 77 -1.72 18.35 -1.43
C LYS A 77 -2.98 17.74 -2.04
N ASN A 78 -2.82 16.97 -3.11
CA ASN A 78 -3.92 16.27 -3.75
C ASN A 78 -3.53 14.81 -3.93
N ILE A 79 -4.27 13.91 -3.33
CA ILE A 79 -4.02 12.48 -3.42
C ILE A 79 -5.27 11.79 -3.94
N MET A 80 -5.19 11.22 -5.14
CA MET A 80 -6.16 10.26 -5.64
C MET A 80 -5.65 8.86 -5.30
N ALA A 81 -6.27 8.21 -4.34
CA ALA A 81 -5.92 6.88 -3.93
C ALA A 81 -6.93 5.87 -4.46
N VAL A 82 -6.44 4.86 -5.16
CA VAL A 82 -7.28 3.84 -5.81
C VAL A 82 -6.93 2.45 -5.31
N ASP A 83 -7.93 1.58 -5.27
CA ASP A 83 -7.72 0.17 -4.97
C ASP A 83 -8.79 -0.67 -5.68
N VAL A 84 -8.40 -1.86 -6.15
CA VAL A 84 -9.35 -2.83 -6.71
C VAL A 84 -10.10 -3.57 -5.61
N ASN A 85 -9.53 -3.64 -4.42
CA ASN A 85 -10.16 -4.19 -3.24
C ASN A 85 -10.98 -3.12 -2.51
N GLU A 86 -12.29 -3.14 -2.74
CA GLU A 86 -13.21 -2.17 -2.15
C GLU A 86 -13.24 -2.20 -0.61
N LEU A 87 -12.89 -3.35 0.00
CA LEU A 87 -12.79 -3.49 1.46
C LEU A 87 -11.62 -2.70 2.06
N GLN A 88 -10.70 -2.23 1.23
CA GLN A 88 -9.58 -1.39 1.69
C GLN A 88 -10.05 0.01 2.11
N PHE A 89 -11.15 0.53 1.54
CA PHE A 89 -11.65 1.88 1.85
C PHE A 89 -12.19 2.04 3.27
N PRO A 90 -12.98 1.11 3.82
CA PRO A 90 -13.33 1.16 5.24
C PRO A 90 -12.11 1.26 6.17
N ILE A 91 -11.02 0.56 5.85
CA ILE A 91 -9.77 0.64 6.61
C ILE A 91 -9.11 2.00 6.46
N CYS A 92 -8.98 2.50 5.23
CA CYS A 92 -8.40 3.82 4.97
C CYS A 92 -9.17 4.93 5.72
N TRP A 93 -10.50 4.90 5.68
CA TRP A 93 -11.34 5.86 6.39
C TRP A 93 -11.26 5.73 7.89
N LEU A 94 -11.25 4.51 8.43
CA LEU A 94 -11.07 4.29 9.86
C LEU A 94 -9.74 4.87 10.34
N LYS A 95 -8.65 4.63 9.62
CA LYS A 95 -7.33 5.18 9.94
C LYS A 95 -7.30 6.70 9.84
N TYR A 96 -7.88 7.27 8.80
CA TYR A 96 -8.00 8.72 8.62
C TYR A 96 -8.72 9.38 9.79
N TRP A 97 -9.89 8.85 10.20
CA TRP A 97 -10.64 9.39 11.33
C TRP A 97 -9.90 9.20 12.66
N SER A 98 -9.32 8.03 12.87
CA SER A 98 -8.51 7.75 14.07
C SER A 98 -7.32 8.69 14.15
N PHE A 99 -6.65 8.98 13.03
CA PHE A 99 -5.54 9.93 12.97
C PHE A 99 -5.96 11.33 13.42
N ARG A 100 -7.15 11.76 13.00
CA ARG A 100 -7.70 13.07 13.39
C ARG A 100 -8.24 13.07 14.83
N PHE A 101 -8.78 11.96 15.30
CA PHE A 101 -9.34 11.82 16.63
C PHE A 101 -8.28 11.82 17.73
N PHE A 102 -7.28 10.95 17.61
CA PHE A 102 -6.24 10.84 18.63
C PHE A 102 -5.33 12.07 18.67
N THR A 103 -4.93 12.46 19.88
CA THR A 103 -3.95 13.54 20.10
C THR A 103 -2.52 13.01 20.20
N SER A 104 -2.37 11.72 20.50
CA SER A 104 -1.11 11.03 20.70
C SER A 104 -0.90 9.95 19.63
N CYS A 105 0.29 9.93 19.04
CA CYS A 105 0.70 8.86 18.15
C CYS A 105 0.61 7.49 18.83
N ARG A 106 0.95 7.40 20.12
CA ARG A 106 0.89 6.15 20.89
C ARG A 106 -0.54 5.62 20.98
N ASP A 107 -1.51 6.46 21.33
CA ASP A 107 -2.91 6.02 21.44
C ASP A 107 -3.48 5.59 20.08
N TYR A 108 -3.13 6.31 19.00
CA TYR A 108 -3.45 5.89 17.64
C TYR A 108 -2.88 4.50 17.31
N MET A 109 -1.61 4.27 17.63
CA MET A 109 -0.94 2.99 17.39
C MET A 109 -1.55 1.86 18.19
N ASP A 110 -1.79 2.09 19.48
CA ASP A 110 -2.42 1.14 20.38
C ASP A 110 -3.80 0.71 19.88
N PHE A 111 -4.54 1.63 19.26
CA PHE A 111 -5.88 1.37 18.74
C PHE A 111 -5.89 0.69 17.38
N ILE A 112 -5.04 1.14 16.43
CA ILE A 112 -5.11 0.67 15.03
C ILE A 112 -4.16 -0.50 14.75
N LEU A 113 -2.99 -0.54 15.36
CA LEU A 113 -1.87 -1.32 14.83
C LEU A 113 -1.19 -2.24 15.82
N ASP A 114 -1.31 -2.00 17.12
CA ASP A 114 -0.60 -2.83 18.09
C ASP A 114 -1.40 -4.07 18.47
N PRO A 115 -1.06 -5.26 17.92
CA PRO A 115 -1.81 -6.48 18.20
C PRO A 115 -1.68 -6.95 19.65
N THR A 116 -0.71 -6.41 20.40
CA THR A 116 -0.52 -6.71 21.81
C THR A 116 -1.30 -5.77 22.72
N SER A 117 -1.77 -4.65 22.19
CA SER A 117 -2.57 -3.67 22.92
C SER A 117 -3.99 -4.17 23.15
N LYS A 118 -4.46 -4.03 24.40
CA LYS A 118 -5.87 -4.25 24.74
C LYS A 118 -6.80 -3.22 24.08
N LYS A 119 -6.25 -2.07 23.66
CA LYS A 119 -6.97 -0.99 22.99
C LYS A 119 -7.18 -1.25 21.49
N MET A 120 -6.52 -2.25 20.90
CA MET A 120 -6.62 -2.48 19.46
C MET A 120 -8.03 -2.81 19.03
N LEU A 121 -8.62 -1.91 18.23
CA LEU A 121 -9.99 -1.97 17.76
C LEU A 121 -11.03 -2.14 18.91
N ASP A 122 -10.69 -1.62 20.10
CA ASP A 122 -11.60 -1.65 21.26
C ASP A 122 -12.96 -1.01 20.94
N ALA A 123 -14.06 -1.60 21.40
CA ALA A 123 -15.40 -1.21 21.01
C ALA A 123 -15.80 0.20 21.51
N ASP A 124 -15.39 0.58 22.72
CA ASP A 124 -15.72 1.88 23.30
C ASP A 124 -14.90 2.98 22.63
N ILE A 125 -13.64 2.69 22.33
CA ILE A 125 -12.78 3.59 21.58
C ILE A 125 -13.30 3.73 20.14
N MET A 126 -13.68 2.62 19.49
CA MET A 126 -14.28 2.63 18.15
C MET A 126 -15.55 3.49 18.13
N LYS A 127 -16.43 3.34 19.12
CA LYS A 127 -17.62 4.18 19.22
C LYS A 127 -17.25 5.66 19.26
N SER A 128 -16.26 6.03 20.08
CA SER A 128 -15.80 7.42 20.19
C SER A 128 -15.22 7.95 18.87
N VAL A 129 -14.45 7.13 18.14
CA VAL A 129 -13.93 7.47 16.81
C VAL A 129 -15.05 7.65 15.79
N LEU A 130 -16.05 6.76 15.82
CA LEU A 130 -17.21 6.85 14.93
C LEU A 130 -18.12 8.03 15.27
N ASP A 131 -18.28 8.39 16.55
CA ASP A 131 -19.05 9.59 16.94
C ASP A 131 -18.35 10.87 16.46
N PHE A 132 -17.02 10.89 16.44
CA PHE A 132 -16.22 11.96 15.85
C PHE A 132 -16.29 12.01 14.32
N ALA A 133 -16.41 10.86 13.64
CA ALA A 133 -16.44 10.77 12.19
C ALA A 133 -17.71 11.38 11.59
N PRO A 134 -17.64 12.01 10.40
CA PRO A 134 -18.81 12.50 9.70
C PRO A 134 -19.74 11.36 9.30
N ASP A 135 -21.03 11.65 9.20
CA ASP A 135 -22.01 10.67 8.73
C ASP A 135 -21.74 10.25 7.27
N GLY A 136 -21.94 8.99 6.98
CA GLY A 136 -21.72 8.42 5.65
C GLY A 136 -21.61 6.90 5.67
N VAL A 137 -21.50 6.34 4.47
CA VAL A 137 -21.49 4.89 4.24
C VAL A 137 -20.39 4.17 5.04
N MET A 138 -19.20 4.74 5.14
CA MET A 138 -18.07 4.11 5.84
C MET A 138 -18.26 4.09 7.37
N LYS A 139 -18.87 5.15 7.93
CA LYS A 139 -19.25 5.17 9.34
C LYS A 139 -20.30 4.09 9.65
N GLU A 140 -21.32 4.00 8.81
CA GLU A 140 -22.38 3.00 8.93
C GLU A 140 -21.86 1.57 8.76
N PHE A 141 -20.89 1.37 7.84
CA PHE A 141 -20.19 0.08 7.67
C PHE A 141 -19.59 -0.39 9.00
N TRP A 142 -18.80 0.44 9.67
CA TRP A 142 -18.15 0.08 10.92
C TRP A 142 -19.14 -0.11 12.06
N LYS A 143 -20.20 0.71 12.15
CA LYS A 143 -21.27 0.51 13.13
C LYS A 143 -21.86 -0.88 13.02
N ARG A 144 -22.29 -1.28 11.82
CA ARG A 144 -22.89 -2.60 11.58
C ARG A 144 -21.93 -3.76 11.78
N VAL A 145 -20.65 -3.58 11.45
CA VAL A 145 -19.61 -4.59 11.73
C VAL A 145 -19.50 -4.81 13.23
N TYR A 146 -19.47 -3.76 14.04
CA TYR A 146 -19.37 -3.86 15.49
C TYR A 146 -20.65 -4.32 16.20
N GLU A 147 -21.81 -4.15 15.59
CA GLU A 147 -23.07 -4.73 16.06
C GLU A 147 -23.11 -6.27 15.92
N ARG A 148 -22.37 -6.81 14.95
CA ARG A 148 -22.41 -8.23 14.57
C ARG A 148 -21.22 -9.04 15.06
N THR A 149 -20.10 -8.39 15.39
CA THR A 149 -18.82 -9.08 15.56
C THR A 149 -17.94 -8.40 16.59
N SER A 150 -17.34 -9.20 17.46
CA SER A 150 -16.43 -8.68 18.48
C SER A 150 -15.11 -8.17 17.88
N PRO A 151 -14.43 -7.21 18.53
CA PRO A 151 -13.12 -6.72 18.10
C PRO A 151 -12.08 -7.83 17.87
N ILE A 152 -12.10 -8.86 18.71
CA ILE A 152 -11.16 -9.99 18.59
C ILE A 152 -11.43 -10.81 17.33
N GLU A 153 -12.71 -11.04 17.00
CA GLU A 153 -13.08 -11.75 15.78
C GLU A 153 -12.77 -10.93 14.53
N ILE A 154 -13.03 -9.60 14.55
CA ILE A 154 -12.65 -8.70 13.46
C ILE A 154 -11.16 -8.86 13.17
N ARG A 155 -10.31 -8.73 14.18
CA ARG A 155 -8.86 -8.88 14.04
C ARG A 155 -8.43 -10.24 13.50
N ARG A 156 -8.97 -11.31 14.05
CA ARG A 156 -8.52 -12.67 13.72
C ARG A 156 -9.00 -13.17 12.37
N ASN A 157 -10.19 -12.79 11.97
CA ASN A 157 -10.90 -13.43 10.87
C ASN A 157 -10.99 -12.56 9.62
N TYR A 158 -11.10 -11.23 9.77
CA TYR A 158 -11.50 -10.34 8.68
C TYR A 158 -10.46 -9.27 8.33
N LEU A 159 -9.35 -9.19 9.05
CA LEU A 159 -8.24 -8.31 8.74
C LEU A 159 -6.98 -9.11 8.43
N TYR A 160 -6.17 -8.59 7.51
CA TYR A 160 -4.90 -9.19 7.15
C TYR A 160 -3.72 -8.30 7.58
N GLY A 161 -2.61 -8.91 7.96
CA GLY A 161 -1.38 -8.19 8.35
C GLY A 161 -1.15 -8.05 9.85
N GLU A 162 -1.94 -8.75 10.67
CA GLU A 162 -2.03 -8.54 12.09
C GLU A 162 -0.81 -8.96 12.93
N GLN A 163 -0.09 -10.00 12.56
CA GLN A 163 0.87 -10.59 13.50
C GLN A 163 2.27 -10.87 12.96
N LYS A 164 2.45 -11.06 11.67
CA LYS A 164 3.75 -11.48 11.11
C LYS A 164 4.54 -10.35 10.44
N PHE A 165 3.86 -9.29 9.98
CA PHE A 165 4.46 -8.20 9.21
C PHE A 165 4.60 -6.90 10.00
N ILE A 166 3.79 -6.74 11.04
CA ILE A 166 3.82 -5.57 11.90
C ILE A 166 4.72 -5.93 13.09
N GLY A 167 6.02 -5.74 12.99
CA GLY A 167 6.98 -5.93 14.06
C GLY A 167 6.70 -5.12 15.33
N SER A 168 7.67 -5.03 16.23
CA SER A 168 7.58 -4.19 17.43
C SER A 168 7.29 -2.72 17.08
N PHE A 169 6.92 -1.91 18.07
CA PHE A 169 6.70 -0.47 17.90
C PHE A 169 7.90 0.20 17.23
N GLU A 170 9.11 -0.15 17.66
CA GLU A 170 10.36 0.39 17.13
C GLU A 170 10.55 0.04 15.64
N SER A 171 10.20 -1.18 15.23
CA SER A 171 10.31 -1.56 13.82
C SER A 171 9.31 -0.82 12.92
N ARG A 172 8.16 -0.41 13.48
CA ARG A 172 7.15 0.39 12.76
C ARG A 172 7.56 1.85 12.61
N GLU A 173 8.17 2.45 13.63
CA GLU A 173 8.74 3.80 13.52
C GLU A 173 9.81 3.89 12.43
N MET A 174 10.50 2.78 12.17
CA MET A 174 11.47 2.71 11.07
C MET A 174 10.77 2.59 9.71
N ASN A 175 9.64 1.91 9.62
CA ASN A 175 8.92 1.69 8.36
C ASN A 175 8.09 2.90 7.92
N TYR A 176 7.41 3.56 8.86
CA TYR A 176 6.53 4.69 8.58
C TYR A 176 6.98 5.91 9.32
N GLN A 177 7.32 6.96 8.58
CA GLN A 177 7.87 8.17 9.18
C GLN A 177 6.83 8.95 9.99
N TYR A 178 5.56 8.84 9.65
CA TYR A 178 4.50 9.54 10.37
C TYR A 178 4.28 9.02 11.80
N TYR A 179 4.80 7.84 12.18
CA TYR A 179 4.71 7.32 13.55
C TYR A 179 5.62 8.03 14.55
N ARG A 180 6.58 8.80 14.09
CA ARG A 180 7.39 9.62 14.98
C ARG A 180 6.53 10.75 15.53
N LYS A 181 6.64 11.00 16.85
CA LYS A 181 5.79 11.95 17.58
C LYS A 181 5.60 13.30 16.86
N ASP A 182 6.69 13.90 16.43
CA ASP A 182 6.65 15.22 15.77
C ASP A 182 5.99 15.15 14.38
N ASN A 183 6.25 14.05 13.64
CA ASN A 183 5.67 13.82 12.34
C ASN A 183 4.17 13.55 12.42
N PHE A 184 3.71 12.79 13.44
CA PHE A 184 2.30 12.55 13.66
C PHE A 184 1.51 13.84 13.78
N SER A 185 1.98 14.77 14.63
CA SER A 185 1.36 16.07 14.80
C SER A 185 1.40 16.90 13.51
N LYS A 186 2.49 16.82 12.74
CA LYS A 186 2.60 17.49 11.45
C LYS A 186 1.59 16.95 10.44
N VAL A 187 1.53 15.62 10.26
CA VAL A 187 0.55 15.00 9.34
C VAL A 187 -0.87 15.36 9.73
N LYS A 188 -1.21 15.28 11.03
CA LYS A 188 -2.53 15.65 11.53
C LYS A 188 -2.93 17.07 11.10
N LYS A 189 -2.02 18.02 11.18
CA LYS A 189 -2.23 19.41 10.74
C LYS A 189 -2.36 19.52 9.22
N GLU A 190 -1.48 18.82 8.48
CA GLU A 190 -1.47 18.89 7.02
C GLU A 190 -2.70 18.23 6.40
N LEU A 191 -3.29 17.21 7.05
CA LEU A 191 -4.54 16.57 6.62
C LEU A 191 -5.71 17.56 6.50
N ASP A 192 -5.71 18.68 7.23
CA ASP A 192 -6.75 19.70 7.12
C ASP A 192 -6.69 20.48 5.79
N SER A 193 -5.52 20.52 5.16
CA SER A 193 -5.28 21.22 3.88
C SER A 193 -5.01 20.28 2.71
N THR A 194 -5.06 18.97 2.93
CA THR A 194 -4.82 17.94 1.91
C THR A 194 -6.12 17.32 1.44
N CYS A 195 -6.33 17.33 0.13
CA CYS A 195 -7.46 16.65 -0.47
C CYS A 195 -7.09 15.18 -0.73
N ILE A 196 -7.77 14.24 -0.06
CA ILE A 196 -7.61 12.79 -0.29
C ILE A 196 -8.92 12.27 -0.87
N TYR A 197 -8.83 11.72 -2.07
CA TYR A 197 -9.95 11.13 -2.77
C TYR A 197 -9.72 9.62 -2.93
N LEU A 198 -10.68 8.81 -2.47
CA LEU A 198 -10.63 7.35 -2.55
C LEU A 198 -11.58 6.86 -3.66
N GLN A 199 -11.08 6.04 -4.57
CA GLN A 199 -11.87 5.50 -5.68
C GLN A 199 -11.61 4.01 -5.86
N ASN A 200 -12.69 3.21 -5.91
CA ASN A 200 -12.59 1.81 -6.27
C ASN A 200 -12.36 1.67 -7.79
N SER A 201 -11.11 1.45 -8.15
CA SER A 201 -10.67 1.35 -9.54
C SER A 201 -9.32 0.63 -9.65
N ASN A 202 -9.02 0.14 -10.84
CA ASN A 202 -7.65 -0.24 -11.17
C ASN A 202 -6.88 1.03 -11.54
N ILE A 203 -5.68 1.21 -11.00
CA ILE A 203 -4.86 2.41 -11.20
C ILE A 203 -4.55 2.67 -12.69
N PHE A 204 -4.43 1.63 -13.49
CA PHE A 204 -4.17 1.74 -14.92
C PHE A 204 -5.38 2.13 -15.76
N ASP A 205 -6.58 2.00 -15.21
CA ASP A 205 -7.84 2.32 -15.90
C ASP A 205 -8.34 3.74 -15.59
N ILE A 206 -7.60 4.47 -14.72
CA ILE A 206 -7.91 5.88 -14.43
C ILE A 206 -7.57 6.73 -15.65
N ASP A 207 -8.54 7.57 -16.03
CA ASP A 207 -8.32 8.62 -17.02
C ASP A 207 -7.89 9.91 -16.31
N PHE A 208 -6.59 10.21 -16.31
CA PHE A 208 -6.02 11.34 -15.58
C PHE A 208 -5.30 12.38 -16.45
N CYS A 209 -5.08 12.12 -17.71
CA CYS A 209 -4.54 13.07 -18.70
C CYS A 209 -3.47 14.04 -18.15
N GLY A 210 -2.38 13.52 -17.58
CA GLY A 210 -1.24 14.35 -17.17
C GLY A 210 -1.43 15.19 -15.90
N ASN A 211 -2.42 14.90 -15.05
CA ASN A 211 -2.73 15.74 -13.88
C ASN A 211 -1.86 15.48 -12.65
N PHE A 212 -1.10 14.37 -12.62
CA PHE A 212 -0.32 13.97 -11.44
C PHE A 212 1.17 14.21 -11.62
N ASP A 213 1.82 14.67 -10.54
CA ASP A 213 3.27 14.81 -10.43
C ASP A 213 3.95 13.48 -10.11
N VAL A 214 3.23 12.62 -9.38
CA VAL A 214 3.72 11.33 -8.94
C VAL A 214 2.65 10.27 -9.13
N VAL A 215 3.04 9.10 -9.64
CA VAL A 215 2.22 7.88 -9.67
C VAL A 215 2.90 6.81 -8.82
N HIS A 216 2.28 6.41 -7.73
CA HIS A 216 2.79 5.42 -6.79
C HIS A 216 2.09 4.08 -6.99
N LEU A 217 2.80 3.14 -7.60
CA LEU A 217 2.26 1.83 -7.97
C LEU A 217 2.39 0.78 -6.85
N SER A 218 3.04 1.14 -5.71
CA SER A 218 3.27 0.14 -4.66
C SER A 218 4.00 -1.09 -5.22
N ASN A 219 3.71 -2.28 -4.74
CA ASN A 219 4.22 -3.55 -5.25
C ASN A 219 3.22 -4.29 -6.16
N ILE A 220 2.40 -3.55 -6.89
CA ILE A 220 1.29 -4.10 -7.71
C ILE A 220 1.74 -5.15 -8.72
N HIS A 221 2.97 -5.05 -9.24
CA HIS A 221 3.53 -6.00 -10.19
C HIS A 221 3.61 -7.44 -9.65
N ASN A 222 3.64 -7.60 -8.33
CA ASN A 222 3.61 -8.92 -7.70
C ASN A 222 2.23 -9.61 -7.81
N PHE A 223 1.20 -8.87 -8.24
CA PHE A 223 -0.18 -9.33 -8.36
C PHE A 223 -0.68 -9.34 -9.80
N MET A 224 0.20 -9.19 -10.79
CA MET A 224 -0.15 -9.08 -12.20
C MET A 224 0.80 -9.95 -13.04
N SER A 225 0.31 -10.44 -14.20
CA SER A 225 1.20 -11.11 -15.15
C SER A 225 2.21 -10.13 -15.74
N GLU A 226 3.38 -10.63 -16.11
CA GLU A 226 4.49 -9.83 -16.66
C GLU A 226 4.09 -9.02 -17.91
N SER A 227 3.52 -9.70 -18.90
CA SER A 227 3.10 -9.06 -20.17
C SER A 227 2.02 -7.99 -19.92
N PHE A 228 1.10 -8.25 -19.00
CA PHE A 228 0.07 -7.29 -18.64
C PHE A 228 0.68 -6.06 -17.95
N THR A 229 1.62 -6.27 -17.03
CA THR A 229 2.27 -5.17 -16.31
C THR A 229 3.07 -4.27 -17.24
N SER A 230 3.87 -4.82 -18.16
CA SER A 230 4.64 -4.03 -19.13
C SER A 230 3.76 -3.22 -20.08
N ASN A 231 2.70 -3.82 -20.62
CA ASN A 231 1.76 -3.12 -21.50
C ASN A 231 1.03 -1.99 -20.77
N LYS A 232 0.61 -2.22 -19.53
CA LYS A 232 -0.08 -1.22 -18.70
C LYS A 232 0.87 -0.10 -18.28
N LEU A 233 2.14 -0.41 -18.01
CA LEU A 233 3.15 0.60 -17.69
C LEU A 233 3.40 1.53 -18.90
N LYS A 234 3.45 0.98 -20.11
CA LYS A 234 3.53 1.78 -21.34
C LYS A 234 2.31 2.68 -21.51
N ALA A 235 1.12 2.14 -21.38
CA ALA A 235 -0.11 2.93 -21.45
C ALA A 235 -0.20 4.01 -20.35
N LEU A 236 0.36 3.75 -19.17
CA LEU A 236 0.51 4.74 -18.10
C LEU A 236 1.48 5.84 -18.50
N HIS A 237 2.66 5.47 -19.03
CA HIS A 237 3.67 6.40 -19.49
C HIS A 237 3.11 7.42 -20.50
N ASP A 238 2.32 6.94 -21.47
CA ASP A 238 1.72 7.80 -22.52
C ASP A 238 0.72 8.84 -21.96
N LYS A 239 0.27 8.67 -20.72
CA LYS A 239 -0.64 9.60 -20.02
C LYS A 239 0.08 10.56 -19.07
N LEU A 240 1.36 10.35 -18.80
CA LEU A 240 2.11 11.17 -17.85
C LEU A 240 2.40 12.56 -18.43
N LYS A 241 2.40 13.57 -17.57
CA LYS A 241 2.97 14.88 -17.93
C LYS A 241 4.49 14.84 -17.87
N PRO A 242 5.17 15.73 -18.62
CA PRO A 242 6.63 15.86 -18.53
C PRO A 242 7.08 16.09 -17.08
N GLY A 243 8.12 15.38 -16.67
CA GLY A 243 8.67 15.46 -15.31
C GLY A 243 7.92 14.64 -14.26
N ALA A 244 6.81 13.98 -14.61
CA ALA A 244 6.09 13.10 -13.69
C ALA A 244 6.94 11.89 -13.29
N LYS A 245 6.79 11.43 -12.04
CA LYS A 245 7.52 10.30 -11.49
C LYS A 245 6.61 9.08 -11.32
N VAL A 246 7.10 7.91 -11.69
CA VAL A 246 6.48 6.62 -11.39
C VAL A 246 7.31 5.91 -10.34
N ILE A 247 6.69 5.49 -9.25
CA ILE A 247 7.33 4.82 -8.11
C ILE A 247 6.82 3.39 -8.03
N ILE A 248 7.74 2.44 -7.94
CA ILE A 248 7.46 1.01 -7.77
C ILE A 248 8.25 0.49 -6.57
N TYR A 249 7.57 -0.16 -5.65
CA TYR A 249 8.19 -0.79 -4.50
C TYR A 249 8.53 -2.26 -4.79
N CYS A 250 9.79 -2.63 -4.62
CA CYS A 250 10.34 -3.95 -4.96
C CYS A 250 10.73 -4.69 -3.68
N MET A 251 9.82 -5.47 -3.14
CA MET A 251 10.03 -6.22 -1.91
C MET A 251 11.09 -7.31 -2.09
N GLY A 252 11.99 -7.44 -1.11
CA GLY A 252 12.99 -8.52 -1.09
C GLY A 252 14.10 -8.41 -2.13
N MET A 253 14.15 -7.34 -2.92
CA MET A 253 15.16 -7.16 -3.97
C MET A 253 16.49 -6.64 -3.44
N ARG A 254 17.58 -6.92 -4.16
CA ARG A 254 18.94 -6.46 -3.87
C ARG A 254 19.43 -5.53 -4.95
N LYS A 255 20.20 -4.51 -4.59
CA LYS A 255 20.73 -3.53 -5.52
C LYS A 255 21.60 -4.16 -6.62
N CYS A 256 22.43 -5.14 -6.28
CA CYS A 256 23.29 -5.84 -7.25
C CYS A 256 22.50 -6.48 -8.40
N TRP A 257 21.26 -6.92 -8.17
CA TRP A 257 20.43 -7.51 -9.22
C TRP A 257 20.00 -6.46 -10.25
N PHE A 258 19.68 -5.24 -9.81
CA PHE A 258 19.39 -4.14 -10.72
C PHE A 258 20.63 -3.73 -11.51
N ASP A 259 21.81 -3.74 -10.90
CA ASP A 259 23.07 -3.43 -11.58
C ASP A 259 23.41 -4.48 -12.65
N ILE A 260 23.12 -5.76 -12.40
CA ILE A 260 23.25 -6.85 -13.39
C ILE A 260 22.25 -6.65 -14.52
N ALA A 261 20.98 -6.40 -14.22
CA ALA A 261 19.93 -6.21 -15.22
C ALA A 261 20.23 -4.98 -16.11
N LYS A 262 20.73 -3.89 -15.54
CA LYS A 262 21.13 -2.68 -16.27
C LYS A 262 22.23 -2.95 -17.30
N LYS A 263 23.10 -3.91 -17.02
CA LYS A 263 24.18 -4.35 -17.94
C LYS A 263 23.72 -5.42 -18.95
N GLY A 264 22.44 -5.72 -19.01
CA GLY A 264 21.89 -6.77 -19.89
C GLY A 264 22.14 -8.20 -19.41
N GLY A 265 22.63 -8.37 -18.16
CA GLY A 265 22.88 -9.68 -17.57
C GLY A 265 21.60 -10.39 -17.15
N THR A 266 21.65 -11.72 -17.08
CA THR A 266 20.59 -12.56 -16.54
C THR A 266 20.85 -12.79 -15.05
N ILE A 267 19.83 -12.60 -14.24
CA ILE A 267 19.90 -12.90 -12.80
C ILE A 267 19.51 -14.36 -12.62
N LEU A 268 20.45 -15.14 -12.11
CA LEU A 268 20.17 -16.47 -11.61
C LEU A 268 19.90 -16.32 -10.10
N PRO A 269 18.68 -16.52 -9.61
CA PRO A 269 18.33 -16.30 -8.21
C PRO A 269 19.08 -17.21 -7.23
N MET A 270 19.82 -18.19 -7.74
CA MET A 270 20.36 -19.29 -6.96
C MET A 270 21.63 -18.97 -6.16
N ASP A 271 22.39 -17.91 -6.52
CA ASP A 271 23.75 -17.78 -5.98
C ASP A 271 23.83 -17.13 -4.59
N ASP A 272 22.75 -16.49 -4.12
CA ASP A 272 22.81 -15.63 -2.94
C ASP A 272 21.77 -15.90 -1.85
N LEU A 273 20.86 -16.82 -2.05
CA LEU A 273 19.83 -17.19 -1.08
C LEU A 273 20.15 -18.53 -0.45
N ASN A 274 20.04 -18.61 0.85
CA ASN A 274 20.25 -19.87 1.60
C ASN A 274 19.00 -20.75 1.42
N TRP A 275 18.94 -21.47 0.33
CA TRP A 275 17.79 -22.26 -0.15
C TRP A 275 17.46 -23.47 0.74
N GLU A 276 18.41 -23.90 1.57
CA GLU A 276 18.27 -25.09 2.41
C GLU A 276 17.11 -25.00 3.42
N PHE A 277 16.60 -23.78 3.68
CA PHE A 277 15.53 -23.52 4.65
C PHE A 277 14.19 -23.13 4.00
N MET A 278 14.08 -23.10 2.67
CA MET A 278 12.84 -22.76 1.99
C MET A 278 12.14 -24.00 1.48
N ASN A 279 10.83 -24.11 1.71
CA ASN A 279 10.05 -25.11 1.02
C ASN A 279 9.85 -24.71 -0.46
N GLU A 280 9.57 -25.69 -1.30
CA GLU A 280 9.46 -25.52 -2.76
C GLU A 280 8.46 -24.45 -3.18
N GLN A 281 7.33 -24.30 -2.51
CA GLN A 281 6.31 -23.29 -2.81
C GLN A 281 6.79 -21.84 -2.52
N ILE A 282 7.53 -21.65 -1.43
CA ILE A 282 8.11 -20.36 -1.11
C ILE A 282 9.20 -20.02 -2.13
N PHE A 283 10.00 -20.98 -2.53
CA PHE A 283 11.02 -20.83 -3.55
C PHE A 283 10.45 -20.37 -4.90
N ILE A 284 9.42 -21.03 -5.41
CA ILE A 284 8.75 -20.69 -6.66
C ILE A 284 8.15 -19.27 -6.59
N SER A 285 7.52 -18.92 -5.46
CA SER A 285 6.94 -17.59 -5.25
C SER A 285 8.00 -16.48 -5.26
N VAL A 286 9.14 -16.71 -4.62
CA VAL A 286 10.25 -15.72 -4.59
C VAL A 286 10.86 -15.57 -5.98
N GLN A 287 11.10 -16.66 -6.69
CA GLN A 287 11.62 -16.61 -8.06
C GLN A 287 10.69 -15.83 -8.98
N SER A 288 9.39 -16.10 -8.94
CA SER A 288 8.39 -15.40 -9.75
C SER A 288 8.39 -13.90 -9.46
N GLN A 289 8.51 -13.50 -8.20
CA GLN A 289 8.59 -12.09 -7.82
C GLN A 289 9.86 -11.41 -8.32
N ILE A 290 11.01 -12.09 -8.25
CA ILE A 290 12.28 -11.57 -8.77
C ILE A 290 12.18 -11.35 -10.28
N VAL A 291 11.70 -12.35 -11.02
CA VAL A 291 11.54 -12.26 -12.47
C VAL A 291 10.59 -11.13 -12.85
N ALA A 292 9.42 -11.06 -12.23
CA ALA A 292 8.44 -10.00 -12.47
C ALA A 292 9.03 -8.60 -12.20
N THR A 293 9.77 -8.45 -11.10
CA THR A 293 10.42 -7.17 -10.75
C THR A 293 11.49 -6.78 -11.76
N MET A 294 12.31 -7.74 -12.22
CA MET A 294 13.36 -7.45 -13.19
C MET A 294 12.80 -7.07 -14.57
N ASN A 295 11.69 -7.65 -14.95
CA ASN A 295 11.04 -7.35 -16.21
C ASN A 295 10.40 -5.96 -16.17
N ILE A 296 9.75 -5.60 -15.06
CA ILE A 296 9.23 -4.23 -14.91
C ILE A 296 10.35 -3.19 -14.85
N TYR A 297 11.51 -3.52 -14.28
CA TYR A 297 12.69 -2.64 -14.29
C TYR A 297 13.21 -2.41 -15.70
N ARG A 298 13.29 -3.46 -16.53
CA ARG A 298 13.65 -3.32 -17.93
C ARG A 298 12.65 -2.46 -18.69
N SER A 299 11.35 -2.69 -18.49
CA SER A 299 10.31 -1.84 -19.09
C SER A 299 10.44 -0.38 -18.64
N MET A 300 10.80 -0.12 -17.39
CA MET A 300 11.08 1.24 -16.90
C MET A 300 12.27 1.86 -17.63
N LEU A 301 13.37 1.11 -17.82
CA LEU A 301 14.56 1.59 -18.56
C LEU A 301 14.27 1.87 -20.02
N GLU A 302 13.33 1.14 -20.63
CA GLU A 302 12.92 1.36 -22.03
C GLU A 302 12.02 2.59 -22.19
N LEU A 303 11.21 2.90 -21.20
CA LEU A 303 10.20 3.95 -21.24
C LEU A 303 10.70 5.31 -20.73
N PHE A 304 11.66 5.30 -19.81
CA PHE A 304 12.16 6.50 -19.14
C PHE A 304 13.65 6.68 -19.36
N ASN A 305 14.09 7.91 -19.60
CA ASN A 305 15.49 8.23 -19.84
C ASN A 305 16.41 7.95 -18.66
N SER A 306 15.86 7.99 -17.45
CA SER A 306 16.62 7.65 -16.25
C SER A 306 15.75 6.97 -15.20
N VAL A 307 16.28 5.89 -14.63
CA VAL A 307 15.65 5.14 -13.54
C VAL A 307 16.65 5.01 -12.41
N GLU A 308 16.26 5.49 -11.23
CA GLU A 308 17.02 5.32 -10.00
C GLU A 308 16.46 4.21 -9.14
N VAL A 309 17.34 3.55 -8.40
CA VAL A 309 17.00 2.50 -7.46
C VAL A 309 17.52 2.90 -6.08
N ILE A 310 16.59 3.09 -5.13
CA ILE A 310 16.90 3.42 -3.73
C ILE A 310 16.80 2.17 -2.89
N GLU A 311 17.87 1.86 -2.15
CA GLU A 311 17.84 0.81 -1.14
C GLU A 311 17.10 1.27 0.11
N VAL A 312 16.11 0.48 0.55
CA VAL A 312 15.32 0.77 1.73
C VAL A 312 15.88 -0.03 2.90
N LYS A 313 16.61 0.64 3.79
CA LYS A 313 17.46 0.03 4.83
C LYS A 313 16.73 -0.88 5.80
N THR A 314 15.43 -0.71 6.00
CA THR A 314 14.69 -1.36 7.09
C THR A 314 13.90 -2.59 6.69
N SER A 315 13.53 -2.74 5.42
CA SER A 315 12.62 -3.80 4.95
C SER A 315 13.23 -4.78 3.96
N LYS A 316 14.55 -4.70 3.72
CA LYS A 316 15.21 -5.48 2.65
C LYS A 316 14.51 -5.31 1.29
N GLY A 317 13.99 -4.13 1.02
CA GLY A 317 13.33 -3.78 -0.23
C GLY A 317 14.09 -2.72 -1.00
N MET A 318 13.72 -2.54 -2.24
CA MET A 318 14.22 -1.51 -3.14
C MET A 318 13.03 -0.72 -3.67
N VAL A 319 13.26 0.54 -3.97
CA VAL A 319 12.30 1.37 -4.70
C VAL A 319 12.95 1.81 -6.00
N MET A 320 12.27 1.60 -7.11
CA MET A 320 12.66 2.18 -8.39
C MET A 320 11.72 3.31 -8.76
N TYR A 321 12.27 4.36 -9.34
CA TYR A 321 11.50 5.48 -9.87
C TYR A 321 12.25 6.14 -11.03
N ASN A 322 11.52 6.74 -11.94
CA ASN A 322 12.11 7.60 -12.98
C ASN A 322 12.42 8.98 -12.40
N THR A 323 13.50 9.58 -12.84
CA THR A 323 13.93 10.91 -12.36
C THR A 323 13.21 12.06 -13.06
N GLY A 324 12.49 11.78 -14.11
CA GLY A 324 11.65 12.67 -14.90
C GLY A 324 11.34 12.06 -16.25
N THR A 325 10.24 12.45 -16.86
CA THR A 325 9.96 12.23 -18.28
C THR A 325 10.42 13.46 -19.01
N ASP A 326 11.30 13.32 -19.98
CA ASP A 326 11.68 14.41 -20.87
C ASP A 326 10.60 14.67 -21.91
#